data_69bf8be932c49d0e5862f559a69ffd1f
#
_entry.id   69bf8be932c49d0e5862f559a69ffd1f
#
_cell.length_a   1.000
_cell.length_b   1.000
_cell.length_c   1.000
_cell.angle_alpha   90.00
_cell.angle_beta   90.00
_cell.angle_gamma   90.00
#
_symmetry.space_group_name_H-M   'P 1'
#
loop_
_entity.id
_entity.type
_entity.pdbx_description
1 polymer ?
#
loop_
_entity_poly.entity_id
_entity_poly.type
_entity_poly.pdbx_seq_one_letter_code
_entity_poly.pdbx_strand_id
1 'polypeptide(L)'
;MSNDSQLVPEFQPIAGNSIYSDPVLLSENSMTRLYRVSRDGKYFIIKTSKDNTGRLNALVRREYEISIGLECQYIVNVFTYETDTIVGPGIIMEYVDGRTLSEFLKENPPIQQRRRVFSQLLEAVAYLHRKSIIHNDLKPENILITHSGNTIKLVDFGLSDDDAHYLSKTPGCTPEYASPELLAHSAPLDARSDIYSLGLLMRDIFGGKYRYISGRALRKDAAKRYTNVEQMQKAFKRMNAIPLVAAFLFLFFATLIPYFFIPQQSDNGADELKELSEEMDEALKAATDRFLNRMDEVRFWEFACIEANGLMKEYWSIREDALSKTDDIETQAALTSIYTTLSSKYSEQFKSKLETIPKLSESRLSNEEWNFYYGLLKDQKPYRPYEK
;
A
#
# COMPACT_ATOMS: atom_id res chain seq x y z
N MET A 1 -17.59 -5.26 -53.96
CA MET A 1 -16.94 -4.91 -52.70
C MET A 1 -17.57 -5.82 -51.65
N SER A 2 -16.92 -6.93 -51.38
CA SER A 2 -17.39 -8.02 -50.53
C SER A 2 -16.98 -7.74 -49.07
N ASN A 3 -17.99 -7.66 -48.23
CA ASN A 3 -17.82 -7.62 -46.76
C ASN A 3 -17.44 -9.04 -46.29
N ASP A 4 -16.15 -9.30 -46.07
CA ASP A 4 -15.72 -10.43 -45.30
C ASP A 4 -15.81 -10.09 -43.80
N SER A 5 -17.00 -10.28 -43.27
CA SER A 5 -17.17 -10.45 -41.81
C SER A 5 -16.60 -11.82 -41.45
N GLN A 6 -15.36 -11.85 -40.91
CA GLN A 6 -14.80 -13.03 -40.29
C GLN A 6 -15.75 -13.48 -39.16
N LEU A 7 -16.47 -14.57 -39.43
CA LEU A 7 -17.24 -15.32 -38.42
C LEU A 7 -16.27 -15.82 -37.36
N VAL A 8 -16.33 -15.23 -36.19
CA VAL A 8 -15.73 -15.83 -34.96
C VAL A 8 -16.41 -17.20 -34.81
N PRO A 9 -15.68 -18.31 -34.73
CA PRO A 9 -16.30 -19.62 -34.57
C PRO A 9 -17.15 -19.63 -33.28
N GLU A 10 -18.44 -19.84 -33.48
CA GLU A 10 -19.41 -19.97 -32.40
C GLU A 10 -19.02 -21.17 -31.54
N PHE A 11 -18.70 -20.89 -30.26
CA PHE A 11 -18.32 -21.92 -29.31
C PHE A 11 -19.54 -22.84 -29.09
N GLN A 12 -19.40 -24.11 -29.52
CA GLN A 12 -20.40 -25.12 -29.20
C GLN A 12 -20.04 -25.72 -27.84
N PRO A 13 -20.91 -25.57 -26.81
CA PRO A 13 -20.69 -26.20 -25.51
C PRO A 13 -20.60 -27.72 -25.69
N ILE A 14 -19.60 -28.35 -25.10
CA ILE A 14 -19.49 -29.78 -25.02
C ILE A 14 -20.66 -30.26 -24.15
N ALA A 15 -21.60 -30.99 -24.74
CA ALA A 15 -22.77 -31.53 -24.06
C ALA A 15 -22.35 -32.67 -23.12
N GLY A 16 -21.80 -32.31 -21.97
CA GLY A 16 -21.50 -33.19 -20.83
C GLY A 16 -22.23 -32.66 -19.59
N ASN A 17 -22.42 -33.51 -18.58
CA ASN A 17 -23.03 -33.11 -17.30
C ASN A 17 -22.15 -32.14 -16.48
N SER A 18 -21.77 -31.01 -17.09
CA SER A 18 -21.00 -29.99 -16.37
C SER A 18 -21.87 -29.37 -15.29
N ILE A 19 -21.32 -29.29 -14.08
CA ILE A 19 -21.95 -28.61 -12.93
C ILE A 19 -21.90 -27.07 -13.06
N TYR A 20 -21.21 -26.54 -14.08
CA TYR A 20 -21.11 -25.12 -14.38
C TYR A 20 -22.02 -24.73 -15.53
N SER A 21 -22.61 -23.53 -15.44
CA SER A 21 -23.46 -22.92 -16.45
C SER A 21 -22.96 -21.52 -16.86
N ASP A 22 -23.60 -20.94 -17.89
CA ASP A 22 -23.45 -19.55 -18.34
C ASP A 22 -21.98 -19.13 -18.59
N PRO A 23 -21.23 -19.84 -19.44
CA PRO A 23 -19.86 -19.50 -19.74
C PRO A 23 -19.77 -18.18 -20.50
N VAL A 24 -19.10 -17.19 -19.91
CA VAL A 24 -18.82 -15.87 -20.51
C VAL A 24 -17.31 -15.75 -20.67
N LEU A 25 -16.85 -15.61 -21.92
CA LEU A 25 -15.43 -15.36 -22.20
C LEU A 25 -15.05 -13.98 -21.69
N LEU A 26 -14.11 -13.91 -20.75
CA LEU A 26 -13.60 -12.66 -20.17
C LEU A 26 -12.34 -12.18 -20.89
N SER A 27 -11.42 -13.09 -21.21
CA SER A 27 -10.21 -12.77 -21.94
C SER A 27 -9.67 -13.99 -22.70
N GLU A 28 -8.93 -13.71 -23.75
CA GLU A 28 -8.21 -14.68 -24.55
C GLU A 28 -6.82 -14.14 -24.90
N ASN A 29 -5.80 -14.96 -24.78
CA ASN A 29 -4.45 -14.67 -25.25
C ASN A 29 -3.97 -15.75 -26.21
N SER A 30 -2.65 -15.76 -26.54
CA SER A 30 -2.11 -16.75 -27.47
C SER A 30 -2.18 -18.20 -26.99
N MET A 31 -2.33 -18.45 -25.69
CA MET A 31 -2.24 -19.78 -25.09
C MET A 31 -3.48 -20.19 -24.31
N THR A 32 -4.16 -19.25 -23.67
CA THR A 32 -5.25 -19.54 -22.72
C THR A 32 -6.49 -18.69 -22.95
N ARG A 33 -7.63 -19.20 -22.48
CA ARG A 33 -8.90 -18.52 -22.36
C ARG A 33 -9.36 -18.50 -20.91
N LEU A 34 -9.94 -17.39 -20.49
CA LEU A 34 -10.57 -17.23 -19.18
C LEU A 34 -12.07 -17.07 -19.35
N TYR A 35 -12.82 -17.95 -18.70
CA TYR A 35 -14.26 -17.91 -18.69
C TYR A 35 -14.79 -17.65 -17.28
N ARG A 36 -15.75 -16.74 -17.16
CA ARG A 36 -16.61 -16.69 -15.98
C ARG A 36 -17.74 -17.67 -16.17
N VAL A 37 -17.98 -18.50 -15.17
CA VAL A 37 -19.06 -19.48 -15.12
C VAL A 37 -19.85 -19.30 -13.84
N SER A 38 -21.07 -19.84 -13.79
CA SER A 38 -21.88 -19.88 -12.57
C SER A 38 -22.08 -21.32 -12.10
N ARG A 39 -22.16 -21.47 -10.75
CA ARG A 39 -22.54 -22.71 -10.08
C ARG A 39 -23.19 -22.38 -8.75
N ASP A 40 -24.38 -22.90 -8.48
CA ASP A 40 -25.12 -22.67 -7.23
C ASP A 40 -25.24 -21.21 -6.83
N GLY A 41 -25.48 -20.33 -7.83
CA GLY A 41 -25.61 -18.89 -7.64
C GLY A 41 -24.29 -18.14 -7.37
N LYS A 42 -23.13 -18.81 -7.47
CA LYS A 42 -21.81 -18.19 -7.32
C LYS A 42 -21.06 -18.20 -8.64
N TYR A 43 -20.18 -17.21 -8.81
CA TYR A 43 -19.29 -17.13 -9.97
C TYR A 43 -17.94 -17.76 -9.69
N PHE A 44 -17.39 -18.37 -10.73
CA PHE A 44 -16.05 -18.96 -10.76
C PHE A 44 -15.35 -18.56 -12.06
N ILE A 45 -14.04 -18.68 -12.08
CA ILE A 45 -13.24 -18.58 -13.30
C ILE A 45 -12.78 -19.97 -13.70
N ILE A 46 -12.92 -20.28 -14.98
CA ILE A 46 -12.25 -21.42 -15.60
C ILE A 46 -11.18 -20.89 -16.54
N LYS A 47 -9.93 -21.25 -16.25
CA LYS A 47 -8.79 -21.01 -17.14
C LYS A 47 -8.51 -22.28 -17.92
N THR A 48 -8.69 -22.23 -19.24
CA THR A 48 -8.46 -23.36 -20.13
C THR A 48 -7.44 -23.03 -21.20
N SER A 49 -6.87 -24.03 -21.85
CA SER A 49 -5.99 -23.83 -22.99
C SER A 49 -6.77 -23.37 -24.22
N LYS A 50 -6.13 -22.60 -25.11
CA LYS A 50 -6.78 -22.01 -26.29
C LYS A 50 -7.19 -23.07 -27.32
N ASP A 51 -6.35 -24.03 -27.59
CA ASP A 51 -6.50 -24.98 -28.69
C ASP A 51 -6.68 -26.43 -28.23
N ASN A 52 -6.80 -26.65 -26.92
CA ASN A 52 -6.96 -27.95 -26.30
C ASN A 52 -5.87 -28.97 -26.71
N THR A 53 -4.69 -28.50 -27.18
CA THR A 53 -3.55 -29.38 -27.49
C THR A 53 -2.91 -29.91 -26.22
N GLY A 54 -2.31 -31.09 -26.33
CA GLY A 54 -1.67 -31.75 -25.18
C GLY A 54 -0.58 -30.86 -24.53
N ARG A 55 0.13 -30.05 -25.32
CA ARG A 55 1.16 -29.12 -24.82
C ARG A 55 0.57 -27.97 -24.00
N LEU A 56 -0.43 -27.26 -24.53
CA LEU A 56 -1.03 -26.13 -23.82
C LEU A 56 -1.83 -26.60 -22.60
N ASN A 57 -2.50 -27.76 -22.67
CA ASN A 57 -3.13 -28.39 -21.52
C ASN A 57 -2.11 -28.72 -20.43
N ALA A 58 -0.91 -29.21 -20.79
CA ALA A 58 0.16 -29.48 -19.84
C ALA A 58 0.65 -28.21 -19.13
N LEU A 59 0.73 -27.07 -19.83
CA LEU A 59 1.08 -25.77 -19.23
C LEU A 59 0.03 -25.30 -18.22
N VAL A 60 -1.25 -25.37 -18.59
CA VAL A 60 -2.36 -25.03 -17.68
C VAL A 60 -2.36 -25.96 -16.47
N ARG A 61 -2.12 -27.25 -16.66
CA ARG A 61 -2.03 -28.20 -15.54
C ARG A 61 -0.85 -27.92 -14.63
N ARG A 62 0.32 -27.56 -15.19
CA ARG A 62 1.49 -27.17 -14.38
C ARG A 62 1.22 -25.93 -13.56
N GLU A 63 0.56 -24.92 -14.13
CA GLU A 63 0.12 -23.74 -13.38
C GLU A 63 -0.78 -24.12 -12.20
N TYR A 64 -1.71 -25.05 -12.41
CA TYR A 64 -2.51 -25.60 -11.32
C TYR A 64 -1.65 -26.24 -10.22
N GLU A 65 -0.70 -27.08 -10.59
CA GLU A 65 0.19 -27.78 -9.64
C GLU A 65 1.04 -26.81 -8.80
N ILE A 66 1.41 -25.67 -9.37
CA ILE A 66 2.13 -24.60 -8.65
C ILE A 66 1.19 -23.83 -7.72
N SER A 67 -0.03 -23.57 -8.17
CA SER A 67 -0.95 -22.63 -7.50
C SER A 67 -1.87 -23.29 -6.47
N ILE A 68 -2.12 -24.60 -6.59
CA ILE A 68 -2.94 -25.33 -5.61
C ILE A 68 -2.24 -25.34 -4.24
N GLY A 69 -2.97 -25.00 -3.19
CA GLY A 69 -2.42 -24.94 -1.84
C GLY A 69 -1.67 -23.63 -1.51
N LEU A 70 -1.76 -22.62 -2.38
CA LEU A 70 -1.34 -21.26 -2.02
C LEU A 70 -2.42 -20.61 -1.15
N GLU A 71 -2.14 -20.46 0.13
CA GLU A 71 -3.04 -19.86 1.12
C GLU A 71 -2.54 -18.45 1.47
N CYS A 72 -2.95 -17.45 0.69
CA CYS A 72 -2.65 -16.04 0.93
C CYS A 72 -3.84 -15.19 0.50
N GLN A 73 -4.33 -14.32 1.39
CA GLN A 73 -5.48 -13.46 1.11
C GLN A 73 -5.30 -12.54 -0.10
N TYR A 74 -4.05 -12.26 -0.49
CA TYR A 74 -3.69 -11.39 -1.61
C TYR A 74 -3.39 -12.15 -2.90
N ILE A 75 -3.65 -13.44 -2.92
CA ILE A 75 -3.50 -14.32 -4.08
C ILE A 75 -4.88 -14.90 -4.39
N VAL A 76 -5.18 -15.10 -5.67
CA VAL A 76 -6.41 -15.76 -6.09
C VAL A 76 -6.44 -17.21 -5.59
N ASN A 77 -7.58 -17.66 -5.05
CA ASN A 77 -7.72 -19.05 -4.62
C ASN A 77 -7.93 -19.95 -5.84
N VAL A 78 -7.14 -21.00 -5.94
CA VAL A 78 -7.29 -22.07 -6.91
C VAL A 78 -7.96 -23.26 -6.20
N PHE A 79 -9.06 -23.76 -6.75
CA PHE A 79 -9.85 -24.81 -6.10
C PHE A 79 -9.50 -26.20 -6.61
N THR A 80 -9.50 -26.40 -7.93
CA THR A 80 -9.29 -27.71 -8.54
C THR A 80 -8.90 -27.57 -10.01
N TYR A 81 -8.45 -28.68 -10.61
CA TYR A 81 -8.34 -28.85 -12.05
C TYR A 81 -9.35 -29.88 -12.50
N GLU A 82 -10.22 -29.55 -13.44
CA GLU A 82 -11.24 -30.45 -13.97
C GLU A 82 -11.04 -30.71 -15.46
N THR A 83 -11.26 -31.96 -15.89
CA THR A 83 -11.11 -32.37 -17.29
C THR A 83 -12.40 -32.19 -18.09
N ASP A 84 -13.55 -32.21 -17.43
CA ASP A 84 -14.88 -32.22 -18.04
C ASP A 84 -15.69 -30.97 -17.68
N THR A 85 -15.12 -29.78 -17.90
CA THR A 85 -15.90 -28.56 -17.72
C THR A 85 -16.66 -28.20 -19.01
N ILE A 86 -17.65 -27.30 -18.89
CA ILE A 86 -18.42 -26.78 -20.04
C ILE A 86 -17.55 -26.15 -21.14
N VAL A 87 -16.33 -25.75 -20.81
CA VAL A 87 -15.38 -25.05 -21.72
C VAL A 87 -14.11 -25.88 -21.98
N GLY A 88 -14.10 -27.15 -21.59
CA GLY A 88 -12.96 -28.06 -21.69
C GLY A 88 -12.12 -28.14 -20.43
N PRO A 89 -10.99 -28.89 -20.47
CA PRO A 89 -10.10 -29.04 -19.32
C PRO A 89 -9.57 -27.70 -18.82
N GLY A 90 -9.60 -27.48 -17.50
CA GLY A 90 -9.12 -26.20 -16.98
C GLY A 90 -9.00 -26.11 -15.47
N ILE A 91 -8.42 -25.02 -15.02
CA ILE A 91 -8.28 -24.64 -13.63
C ILE A 91 -9.54 -23.91 -13.18
N ILE A 92 -10.15 -24.36 -12.10
CA ILE A 92 -11.26 -23.69 -11.44
C ILE A 92 -10.70 -22.82 -10.33
N MET A 93 -11.00 -21.51 -10.38
CA MET A 93 -10.49 -20.55 -9.41
C MET A 93 -11.54 -19.52 -8.99
N GLU A 94 -11.22 -18.78 -7.96
CA GLU A 94 -12.01 -17.69 -7.40
C GLU A 94 -12.34 -16.64 -8.49
N TYR A 95 -13.62 -16.26 -8.59
CA TYR A 95 -14.02 -15.07 -9.32
C TYR A 95 -13.78 -13.85 -8.43
N VAL A 96 -12.97 -12.93 -8.88
CA VAL A 96 -12.68 -11.68 -8.19
C VAL A 96 -13.56 -10.57 -8.75
N ASP A 97 -14.51 -10.08 -7.95
CA ASP A 97 -15.28 -8.89 -8.28
C ASP A 97 -14.41 -7.65 -8.05
N GLY A 98 -13.80 -7.17 -9.11
CA GLY A 98 -12.79 -6.13 -9.03
C GLY A 98 -12.37 -5.59 -10.39
N ARG A 99 -11.33 -4.78 -10.38
CA ARG A 99 -10.70 -4.16 -11.54
C ARG A 99 -9.20 -4.37 -11.53
N THR A 100 -8.56 -4.24 -12.67
CA THR A 100 -7.10 -4.31 -12.77
C THR A 100 -6.42 -3.14 -12.07
N LEU A 101 -5.13 -3.29 -11.73
CA LEU A 101 -4.33 -2.18 -11.19
C LEU A 101 -4.29 -0.98 -12.15
N SER A 102 -4.25 -1.22 -13.48
CA SER A 102 -4.32 -0.15 -14.49
C SER A 102 -5.61 0.66 -14.37
N GLU A 103 -6.76 -0.01 -14.25
CA GLU A 103 -8.07 0.64 -14.10
C GLU A 103 -8.17 1.39 -12.78
N PHE A 104 -7.72 0.79 -11.69
CA PHE A 104 -7.64 1.43 -10.38
C PHE A 104 -6.82 2.73 -10.42
N LEU A 105 -5.67 2.74 -11.10
CA LEU A 105 -4.83 3.93 -11.20
C LEU A 105 -5.44 5.04 -12.04
N LYS A 106 -6.26 4.71 -13.06
CA LYS A 106 -7.02 5.71 -13.86
C LYS A 106 -8.02 6.49 -13.02
N GLU A 107 -8.54 5.91 -11.94
CA GLU A 107 -9.44 6.59 -10.99
C GLU A 107 -8.71 7.60 -10.09
N ASN A 108 -7.39 7.72 -10.22
CA ASN A 108 -6.53 8.59 -9.42
C ASN A 108 -6.72 8.43 -7.90
N PRO A 109 -6.59 7.20 -7.35
CA PRO A 109 -6.86 6.95 -5.95
C PRO A 109 -5.89 7.70 -5.03
N PRO A 110 -6.33 8.05 -3.79
CA PRO A 110 -5.50 8.69 -2.80
C PRO A 110 -4.20 7.92 -2.52
N ILE A 111 -3.14 8.65 -2.14
CA ILE A 111 -1.82 8.08 -1.88
C ILE A 111 -1.83 6.97 -0.82
N GLN A 112 -2.71 7.05 0.17
CA GLN A 112 -2.88 6.04 1.22
C GLN A 112 -3.38 4.71 0.62
N GLN A 113 -4.37 4.77 -0.27
CA GLN A 113 -4.86 3.57 -0.96
C GLN A 113 -3.79 2.96 -1.85
N ARG A 114 -3.05 3.78 -2.63
CA ARG A 114 -1.91 3.31 -3.43
C ARG A 114 -0.86 2.62 -2.56
N ARG A 115 -0.55 3.19 -1.38
CA ARG A 115 0.40 2.58 -0.42
C ARG A 115 -0.10 1.24 0.11
N ARG A 116 -1.39 1.15 0.45
CA ARG A 116 -2.01 -0.08 0.91
C ARG A 116 -1.94 -1.17 -0.16
N VAL A 117 -2.38 -0.87 -1.38
CA VAL A 117 -2.33 -1.78 -2.52
C VAL A 117 -0.90 -2.28 -2.77
N PHE A 118 0.08 -1.37 -2.80
CA PHE A 118 1.46 -1.76 -3.03
C PHE A 118 2.05 -2.56 -1.85
N SER A 119 1.67 -2.26 -0.62
CA SER A 119 2.10 -3.04 0.56
C SER A 119 1.57 -4.48 0.50
N GLN A 120 0.31 -4.66 0.10
CA GLN A 120 -0.31 -5.98 -0.10
C GLN A 120 0.38 -6.75 -1.24
N LEU A 121 0.74 -6.06 -2.33
CA LEU A 121 1.49 -6.67 -3.44
C LEU A 121 2.87 -7.17 -2.98
N LEU A 122 3.60 -6.37 -2.22
CA LEU A 122 4.88 -6.80 -1.65
C LEU A 122 4.71 -8.02 -0.73
N GLU A 123 3.61 -8.10 0.01
CA GLU A 123 3.30 -9.22 0.89
C GLU A 123 2.97 -10.49 0.10
N ALA A 124 2.16 -10.38 -0.97
CA ALA A 124 1.85 -11.48 -1.87
C ALA A 124 3.11 -12.06 -2.52
N VAL A 125 3.98 -11.21 -3.08
CA VAL A 125 5.21 -11.66 -3.74
C VAL A 125 6.20 -12.24 -2.73
N ALA A 126 6.32 -11.64 -1.54
CA ALA A 126 7.13 -12.21 -0.46
C ALA A 126 6.63 -13.59 -0.02
N TYR A 127 5.30 -13.81 0.00
CA TYR A 127 4.73 -15.13 0.27
C TYR A 127 5.12 -16.15 -0.80
N LEU A 128 5.01 -15.80 -2.10
CA LEU A 128 5.43 -16.68 -3.20
C LEU A 128 6.91 -17.04 -3.09
N HIS A 129 7.78 -16.06 -2.85
CA HIS A 129 9.23 -16.30 -2.73
C HIS A 129 9.58 -17.21 -1.55
N ARG A 130 8.87 -17.11 -0.42
CA ARG A 130 9.04 -18.07 0.70
C ARG A 130 8.62 -19.50 0.34
N LYS A 131 7.74 -19.66 -0.64
CA LYS A 131 7.36 -20.95 -1.22
C LYS A 131 8.27 -21.37 -2.38
N SER A 132 9.36 -20.63 -2.64
CA SER A 132 10.26 -20.83 -3.78
C SER A 132 9.58 -20.69 -5.14
N ILE A 133 8.54 -19.87 -5.23
CA ILE A 133 7.80 -19.57 -6.46
C ILE A 133 8.18 -18.15 -6.89
N ILE A 134 8.66 -18.01 -8.13
CA ILE A 134 8.92 -16.75 -8.80
C ILE A 134 7.77 -16.49 -9.76
N HIS A 135 7.20 -15.28 -9.73
CA HIS A 135 6.02 -14.97 -10.53
C HIS A 135 6.35 -14.76 -12.02
N ASN A 136 7.45 -14.07 -12.32
CA ASN A 136 7.99 -13.76 -13.65
C ASN A 136 7.12 -12.91 -14.61
N ASP A 137 5.82 -12.68 -14.30
CA ASP A 137 4.90 -11.88 -15.11
C ASP A 137 4.11 -10.88 -14.26
N LEU A 138 4.82 -10.19 -13.35
CA LEU A 138 4.22 -9.13 -12.55
C LEU A 138 3.97 -7.90 -13.43
N LYS A 139 2.68 -7.62 -13.69
CA LYS A 139 2.20 -6.47 -14.48
C LYS A 139 0.83 -6.03 -13.98
N PRO A 140 0.37 -4.82 -14.34
CA PRO A 140 -0.90 -4.29 -13.85
C PRO A 140 -2.12 -5.17 -14.14
N GLU A 141 -2.11 -5.91 -15.26
CA GLU A 141 -3.19 -6.80 -15.68
C GLU A 141 -3.34 -8.02 -14.77
N ASN A 142 -2.22 -8.48 -14.17
CA ASN A 142 -2.20 -9.63 -13.28
C ASN A 142 -2.43 -9.26 -11.80
N ILE A 143 -2.77 -8.00 -11.51
CA ILE A 143 -3.08 -7.49 -10.18
C ILE A 143 -4.50 -6.98 -10.19
N LEU A 144 -5.42 -7.77 -9.66
CA LEU A 144 -6.81 -7.37 -9.50
C LEU A 144 -7.00 -6.67 -8.15
N ILE A 145 -7.89 -5.69 -8.11
CA ILE A 145 -8.23 -4.93 -6.91
C ILE A 145 -9.74 -5.04 -6.72
N THR A 146 -10.17 -5.65 -5.62
CA THR A 146 -11.58 -5.87 -5.32
C THR A 146 -12.33 -4.54 -5.20
N HIS A 147 -13.58 -4.50 -5.67
CA HIS A 147 -14.45 -3.35 -5.46
C HIS A 147 -14.75 -3.15 -3.97
N SER A 148 -14.90 -4.24 -3.23
CA SER A 148 -15.05 -4.21 -1.78
C SER A 148 -13.68 -4.14 -1.09
N GLY A 149 -13.37 -3.03 -0.43
CA GLY A 149 -12.20 -2.85 0.44
C GLY A 149 -10.87 -2.63 -0.27
N ASN A 150 -10.81 -2.53 -1.62
CA ASN A 150 -9.59 -2.35 -2.40
C ASN A 150 -8.46 -3.31 -1.96
N THR A 151 -8.79 -4.58 -1.82
CA THR A 151 -7.81 -5.64 -1.52
C THR A 151 -7.29 -6.22 -2.83
N ILE A 152 -5.98 -6.43 -2.94
CA ILE A 152 -5.42 -7.04 -4.14
C ILE A 152 -5.71 -8.54 -4.20
N LYS A 153 -5.76 -9.04 -5.42
CA LYS A 153 -5.69 -10.45 -5.77
C LYS A 153 -4.70 -10.62 -6.92
N LEU A 154 -3.56 -11.22 -6.62
CA LEU A 154 -2.55 -11.55 -7.61
C LEU A 154 -2.98 -12.80 -8.36
N VAL A 155 -2.92 -12.78 -9.69
CA VAL A 155 -3.33 -13.86 -10.59
C VAL A 155 -2.18 -14.25 -11.52
N ASP A 156 -2.33 -15.38 -12.21
CA ASP A 156 -1.41 -15.84 -13.26
C ASP A 156 0.03 -16.09 -12.76
N PHE A 157 0.18 -17.06 -11.85
CA PHE A 157 1.49 -17.55 -11.45
C PHE A 157 1.82 -18.84 -12.19
N GLY A 158 3.05 -19.01 -12.52
CA GLY A 158 3.50 -20.31 -13.01
C GLY A 158 4.17 -20.28 -14.35
N LEU A 159 4.70 -19.13 -14.75
CA LEU A 159 5.69 -19.11 -15.80
C LEU A 159 6.98 -19.68 -15.22
N SER A 160 7.22 -20.98 -15.45
CA SER A 160 8.53 -21.58 -15.22
C SER A 160 9.59 -20.92 -16.11
N ASP A 161 10.87 -21.10 -15.80
CA ASP A 161 11.97 -20.60 -16.63
C ASP A 161 11.80 -20.96 -18.11
N ASP A 162 11.35 -22.18 -18.42
CA ASP A 162 11.08 -22.65 -19.77
C ASP A 162 9.90 -21.93 -20.42
N ASP A 163 8.84 -21.65 -19.64
CA ASP A 163 7.62 -20.99 -20.12
C ASP A 163 7.84 -19.49 -20.32
N ALA A 164 8.59 -18.84 -19.41
CA ALA A 164 9.02 -17.46 -19.56
C ALA A 164 9.87 -17.26 -20.82
N HIS A 165 10.73 -18.22 -21.14
CA HIS A 165 11.50 -18.28 -22.38
C HIS A 165 10.63 -18.39 -23.63
N TYR A 166 9.56 -19.16 -23.56
CA TYR A 166 8.64 -19.32 -24.69
C TYR A 166 7.80 -18.06 -24.91
N LEU A 167 7.29 -17.46 -23.83
CA LEU A 167 6.46 -16.26 -23.89
C LEU A 167 7.20 -15.04 -24.40
N SER A 168 8.45 -14.86 -24.01
CA SER A 168 9.26 -13.71 -24.49
C SER A 168 9.52 -13.73 -26.00
N LYS A 169 9.32 -14.87 -26.65
CA LYS A 169 9.42 -15.03 -28.12
C LYS A 169 8.08 -14.97 -28.83
N THR A 170 6.96 -14.94 -28.10
CA THR A 170 5.62 -14.93 -28.69
C THR A 170 5.21 -13.50 -29.04
N PRO A 171 4.82 -13.19 -30.30
CA PRO A 171 4.29 -11.88 -30.64
C PRO A 171 3.05 -11.57 -29.80
N GLY A 172 3.06 -10.44 -29.08
CA GLY A 172 1.97 -10.01 -28.20
C GLY A 172 2.25 -10.09 -26.70
N CYS A 173 3.41 -10.64 -26.29
CA CYS A 173 3.91 -10.45 -24.94
C CYS A 173 4.39 -9.00 -24.78
N THR A 174 3.88 -8.28 -23.80
CA THR A 174 4.31 -6.89 -23.52
C THR A 174 5.52 -6.94 -22.61
N PRO A 175 6.75 -6.72 -23.12
CA PRO A 175 7.97 -6.88 -22.32
C PRO A 175 8.21 -5.73 -21.34
N GLU A 176 7.25 -4.83 -21.17
CA GLU A 176 7.40 -3.58 -20.39
C GLU A 176 7.81 -3.81 -18.94
N TYR A 177 7.33 -4.90 -18.32
CA TYR A 177 7.61 -5.21 -16.90
C TYR A 177 8.68 -6.29 -16.72
N ALA A 178 9.17 -6.88 -17.80
CA ALA A 178 10.15 -7.95 -17.76
C ALA A 178 11.54 -7.43 -17.36
N SER A 179 12.25 -8.20 -16.55
CA SER A 179 13.62 -7.88 -16.19
C SER A 179 14.59 -8.05 -17.36
N PRO A 180 15.74 -7.33 -17.39
CA PRO A 180 16.71 -7.42 -18.47
C PRO A 180 17.24 -8.84 -18.70
N GLU A 181 17.48 -9.61 -17.63
CA GLU A 181 17.93 -10.99 -17.69
C GLU A 181 16.87 -11.94 -18.28
N LEU A 182 15.58 -11.68 -17.98
CA LEU A 182 14.48 -12.41 -18.59
C LEU A 182 14.41 -12.15 -20.09
N LEU A 183 14.49 -10.89 -20.51
CA LEU A 183 14.45 -10.51 -21.93
C LEU A 183 15.67 -11.00 -22.71
N ALA A 184 16.85 -10.98 -22.10
CA ALA A 184 18.10 -11.39 -22.72
C ALA A 184 18.36 -12.90 -22.66
N HIS A 185 17.55 -13.66 -21.92
CA HIS A 185 17.79 -15.09 -21.61
C HIS A 185 19.22 -15.35 -21.14
N SER A 186 19.78 -14.43 -20.38
CA SER A 186 21.22 -14.36 -20.10
C SER A 186 21.64 -15.04 -18.80
N ALA A 187 20.69 -15.36 -17.92
CA ALA A 187 20.95 -15.99 -16.63
C ALA A 187 19.72 -16.79 -16.15
N PRO A 188 19.91 -17.76 -15.25
CA PRO A 188 18.80 -18.38 -14.52
C PRO A 188 17.98 -17.31 -13.79
N LEU A 189 16.67 -17.41 -13.87
CA LEU A 189 15.76 -16.47 -13.19
C LEU A 189 15.78 -16.73 -11.70
N ASP A 190 15.78 -15.66 -10.93
CA ASP A 190 15.64 -15.71 -9.47
C ASP A 190 14.64 -14.65 -8.98
N ALA A 191 14.38 -14.65 -7.68
CA ALA A 191 13.46 -13.71 -7.03
C ALA A 191 13.72 -12.23 -7.37
N ARG A 192 14.90 -11.87 -7.85
CA ARG A 192 15.28 -10.50 -8.24
C ARG A 192 14.69 -10.08 -9.58
N SER A 193 14.17 -11.01 -10.38
CA SER A 193 13.37 -10.69 -11.58
C SER A 193 12.05 -10.04 -11.16
N ASP A 194 11.34 -10.61 -10.19
CA ASP A 194 10.11 -10.01 -9.65
C ASP A 194 10.38 -8.66 -8.97
N ILE A 195 11.53 -8.51 -8.31
CA ILE A 195 11.92 -7.22 -7.69
C ILE A 195 12.07 -6.12 -8.75
N TYR A 196 12.56 -6.45 -9.95
CA TYR A 196 12.62 -5.50 -11.05
C TYR A 196 11.22 -5.08 -11.50
N SER A 197 10.32 -6.03 -11.71
CA SER A 197 8.92 -5.76 -12.08
C SER A 197 8.20 -4.93 -11.01
N LEU A 198 8.41 -5.24 -9.71
CA LEU A 198 7.92 -4.43 -8.58
C LEU A 198 8.47 -3.01 -8.60
N GLY A 199 9.71 -2.81 -9.06
CA GLY A 199 10.30 -1.49 -9.24
C GLY A 199 9.60 -0.65 -10.30
N LEU A 200 9.18 -1.27 -11.43
CA LEU A 200 8.39 -0.64 -12.48
C LEU A 200 6.99 -0.31 -11.99
N LEU A 201 6.30 -1.28 -11.38
CA LEU A 201 4.97 -1.08 -10.77
C LEU A 201 4.99 0.03 -9.72
N MET A 202 6.05 0.14 -8.91
CA MET A 202 6.22 1.24 -7.97
C MET A 202 6.28 2.60 -8.68
N ARG A 203 6.93 2.70 -9.84
CA ARG A 203 6.98 3.94 -10.64
C ARG A 203 5.60 4.30 -11.18
N ASP A 204 4.84 3.33 -11.68
CA ASP A 204 3.50 3.55 -12.22
C ASP A 204 2.53 3.99 -11.12
N ILE A 205 2.58 3.33 -9.96
CA ILE A 205 1.70 3.63 -8.82
C ILE A 205 2.00 5.00 -8.19
N PHE A 206 3.28 5.39 -8.08
CA PHE A 206 3.71 6.52 -7.26
C PHE A 206 4.46 7.62 -8.02
N GLY A 207 4.77 7.43 -9.30
CA GLY A 207 5.65 8.33 -10.03
C GLY A 207 7.04 8.40 -9.40
N GLY A 208 7.58 9.60 -9.25
CA GLY A 208 8.92 9.81 -8.72
C GLY A 208 9.05 9.74 -7.19
N LYS A 209 7.96 9.58 -6.44
CA LYS A 209 7.96 9.69 -4.96
C LYS A 209 8.90 8.70 -4.27
N TYR A 210 9.02 7.47 -4.78
CA TYR A 210 9.86 6.41 -4.21
C TYR A 210 11.08 6.10 -5.09
N ARG A 211 11.61 7.11 -5.81
CA ARG A 211 12.69 6.97 -6.80
C ARG A 211 13.95 6.24 -6.28
N TYR A 212 14.26 6.35 -4.99
CA TYR A 212 15.42 5.65 -4.41
C TYR A 212 15.16 4.15 -4.29
N ILE A 213 13.93 3.76 -3.93
CA ILE A 213 13.55 2.35 -3.81
C ILE A 213 13.40 1.73 -5.19
N SER A 214 12.61 2.35 -6.08
CA SER A 214 12.43 1.88 -7.45
C SER A 214 13.75 1.90 -8.22
N GLY A 215 14.59 2.93 -8.07
CA GLY A 215 15.89 3.01 -8.73
C GLY A 215 16.86 1.91 -8.33
N ARG A 216 16.83 1.44 -7.07
CA ARG A 216 17.59 0.26 -6.66
C ARG A 216 17.00 -1.03 -7.25
N ALA A 217 15.68 -1.18 -7.24
CA ALA A 217 15.01 -2.35 -7.81
C ALA A 217 15.27 -2.48 -9.33
N LEU A 218 15.38 -1.35 -10.04
CA LEU A 218 15.56 -1.27 -11.49
C LEU A 218 17.02 -1.32 -11.95
N ARG A 219 17.98 -1.71 -11.10
CA ARG A 219 19.37 -1.90 -11.54
C ARG A 219 19.43 -3.00 -12.59
N LYS A 220 20.18 -2.76 -13.70
CA LYS A 220 20.39 -3.76 -14.75
C LYS A 220 21.04 -5.01 -14.20
N ASP A 221 22.08 -4.83 -13.37
CA ASP A 221 22.74 -5.89 -12.64
C ASP A 221 21.84 -6.34 -11.46
N ALA A 222 21.34 -7.58 -11.53
CA ALA A 222 20.48 -8.17 -10.52
C ALA A 222 21.15 -8.23 -9.13
N ALA A 223 22.49 -8.38 -9.08
CA ALA A 223 23.23 -8.39 -7.80
C ALA A 223 23.18 -7.05 -7.05
N LYS A 224 22.93 -5.94 -7.75
CA LYS A 224 22.82 -4.60 -7.18
C LYS A 224 21.39 -4.22 -6.74
N ARG A 225 20.40 -5.08 -6.99
CA ARG A 225 19.01 -4.92 -6.52
C ARG A 225 18.88 -5.24 -5.04
N TYR A 226 17.67 -5.29 -4.55
CA TYR A 226 17.36 -5.92 -3.26
C TYR A 226 17.58 -7.43 -3.38
N THR A 227 18.08 -8.05 -2.31
CA THR A 227 18.31 -9.51 -2.31
C THR A 227 17.00 -10.29 -2.26
N ASN A 228 15.98 -9.72 -1.59
CA ASN A 228 14.65 -10.29 -1.48
C ASN A 228 13.59 -9.17 -1.35
N VAL A 229 12.32 -9.54 -1.47
CA VAL A 229 11.19 -8.59 -1.39
C VAL A 229 11.04 -8.00 0.00
N GLU A 230 11.38 -8.72 1.05
CA GLU A 230 11.32 -8.25 2.43
C GLU A 230 12.25 -7.05 2.67
N GLN A 231 13.41 -7.00 2.02
CA GLN A 231 14.29 -5.81 2.07
C GLN A 231 13.64 -4.60 1.39
N MET A 232 12.99 -4.80 0.23
CA MET A 232 12.25 -3.74 -0.45
C MET A 232 11.05 -3.27 0.39
N GLN A 233 10.34 -4.20 1.03
CA GLN A 233 9.23 -3.90 1.94
C GLN A 233 9.68 -3.08 3.16
N LYS A 234 10.82 -3.45 3.77
CA LYS A 234 11.41 -2.67 4.88
C LYS A 234 11.78 -1.25 4.42
N ALA A 235 12.38 -1.11 3.23
CA ALA A 235 12.72 0.20 2.68
C ALA A 235 11.45 1.05 2.44
N PHE A 236 10.39 0.45 1.89
CA PHE A 236 9.11 1.10 1.66
C PHE A 236 8.44 1.55 2.98
N LYS A 237 8.39 0.69 3.99
CA LYS A 237 7.87 1.01 5.33
C LYS A 237 8.67 2.16 5.98
N ARG A 238 10.01 2.09 5.95
CA ARG A 238 10.87 3.14 6.51
C ARG A 238 10.63 4.51 5.86
N MET A 239 10.54 4.56 4.53
CA MET A 239 10.29 5.82 3.83
C MET A 239 8.91 6.41 4.16
N ASN A 240 7.92 5.59 4.47
CA ASN A 240 6.61 6.05 4.92
C ASN A 240 6.62 6.55 6.38
N ALA A 241 7.56 6.09 7.20
CA ALA A 241 7.73 6.53 8.59
C ALA A 241 8.63 7.79 8.75
N ILE A 242 9.46 8.11 7.74
CA ILE A 242 10.39 9.26 7.79
C ILE A 242 9.70 10.58 8.16
N PRO A 243 8.53 10.98 7.61
CA PRO A 243 7.90 12.24 7.98
C PRO A 243 7.52 12.30 9.47
N LEU A 244 7.12 11.19 10.08
CA LEU A 244 6.85 11.12 11.52
C LEU A 244 8.13 11.25 12.36
N VAL A 245 9.20 10.57 11.94
CA VAL A 245 10.52 10.64 12.61
C VAL A 245 11.14 12.04 12.44
N ALA A 246 11.03 12.63 11.25
CA ALA A 246 11.52 13.99 10.99
C ALA A 246 10.75 15.04 11.80
N ALA A 247 9.44 14.92 11.93
CA ALA A 247 8.62 15.76 12.79
C ALA A 247 9.02 15.59 14.27
N PHE A 248 9.26 14.38 14.71
CA PHE A 248 9.71 14.07 16.07
C PHE A 248 11.11 14.63 16.34
N LEU A 249 12.07 14.45 15.41
CA LEU A 249 13.42 15.01 15.53
C LEU A 249 13.41 16.53 15.46
N PHE A 250 12.58 17.14 14.62
CA PHE A 250 12.41 18.59 14.55
C PHE A 250 11.87 19.13 15.89
N LEU A 251 10.84 18.51 16.46
CA LEU A 251 10.35 18.83 17.79
C LEU A 251 11.44 18.67 18.85
N PHE A 252 12.17 17.56 18.84
CA PHE A 252 13.25 17.27 19.76
C PHE A 252 14.38 18.31 19.67
N PHE A 253 14.85 18.67 18.47
CA PHE A 253 15.89 19.70 18.29
C PHE A 253 15.39 21.10 18.55
N ALA A 254 14.14 21.43 18.17
CA ALA A 254 13.52 22.70 18.54
C ALA A 254 13.41 22.89 20.06
N THR A 255 13.41 21.78 20.81
CA THR A 255 13.35 21.76 22.27
C THR A 255 14.74 21.79 22.92
N LEU A 256 15.77 21.23 22.26
CA LEU A 256 17.14 21.14 22.82
C LEU A 256 18.00 22.40 22.55
N ILE A 257 17.86 23.05 21.41
CA ILE A 257 18.68 24.20 21.01
C ILE A 257 18.58 25.36 22.02
N PRO A 258 17.39 25.78 22.52
CA PRO A 258 17.28 26.82 23.52
C PRO A 258 18.00 26.50 24.85
N TYR A 259 18.04 25.23 25.25
CA TYR A 259 18.67 24.80 26.52
C TYR A 259 20.18 25.11 26.58
N PHE A 260 20.87 25.15 25.43
CA PHE A 260 22.32 25.43 25.35
C PHE A 260 22.68 26.92 25.24
N PHE A 261 21.70 27.80 25.07
CA PHE A 261 21.93 29.24 24.84
C PHE A 261 21.37 30.13 25.95
N ILE A 262 21.15 29.65 27.18
CA ILE A 262 20.63 30.46 28.30
C ILE A 262 21.77 31.29 28.92
N PRO A 263 21.74 32.67 28.89
CA PRO A 263 22.59 33.52 29.69
C PRO A 263 22.20 33.47 31.19
N GLN A 264 23.15 33.56 32.10
CA GLN A 264 22.88 33.62 33.54
C GLN A 264 22.23 34.96 33.94
N GLN A 265 21.18 34.88 34.73
CA GLN A 265 20.17 35.85 35.09
C GLN A 265 20.64 36.96 36.02
N SER A 266 20.12 38.19 35.83
CA SER A 266 20.08 39.27 36.80
C SER A 266 18.76 39.34 37.57
N ASP A 267 18.81 39.76 38.83
CA ASP A 267 17.78 39.51 39.88
C ASP A 267 16.41 40.24 39.74
N ASN A 268 16.21 41.06 38.69
CA ASN A 268 15.00 41.91 38.56
C ASN A 268 13.88 41.35 37.69
N GLY A 269 14.08 40.23 37.01
CA GLY A 269 13.06 39.55 36.16
C GLY A 269 12.50 38.26 36.73
N ALA A 270 12.96 37.86 37.93
CA ALA A 270 12.65 36.53 38.47
C ALA A 270 11.18 36.36 38.84
N ASP A 271 10.51 37.39 39.37
CA ASP A 271 9.10 37.33 39.76
C ASP A 271 8.19 37.35 38.50
N GLU A 272 8.47 38.21 37.53
CA GLU A 272 7.74 38.25 36.24
C GLU A 272 7.86 36.95 35.47
N LEU A 273 9.09 36.41 35.38
CA LEU A 273 9.33 35.12 34.74
C LEU A 273 8.54 33.98 35.42
N LYS A 274 8.49 33.99 36.75
CA LYS A 274 7.76 32.99 37.53
C LYS A 274 6.26 33.06 37.25
N GLU A 275 5.65 34.24 37.29
CA GLU A 275 4.22 34.44 37.01
C GLU A 275 3.85 33.97 35.59
N LEU A 276 4.59 34.42 34.58
CA LEU A 276 4.37 34.02 33.20
C LEU A 276 4.59 32.53 32.94
N SER A 277 5.55 31.90 33.66
CA SER A 277 5.79 30.47 33.54
C SER A 277 4.70 29.61 34.17
N GLU A 278 4.13 30.08 35.31
CA GLU A 278 3.02 29.41 35.98
C GLU A 278 1.75 29.50 35.11
N GLU A 279 1.44 30.69 34.55
CA GLU A 279 0.33 30.88 33.60
C GLU A 279 0.46 29.98 32.38
N MET A 280 1.65 29.89 31.82
CA MET A 280 1.93 29.03 30.66
C MET A 280 1.79 27.54 30.99
N ASP A 281 2.24 27.08 32.19
CA ASP A 281 2.07 25.68 32.64
C ASP A 281 0.59 25.35 32.81
N GLU A 282 -0.20 26.23 33.43
CA GLU A 282 -1.65 26.04 33.59
C GLU A 282 -2.37 25.96 32.22
N ALA A 283 -2.00 26.84 31.28
CA ALA A 283 -2.58 26.87 29.94
C ALA A 283 -2.25 25.59 29.14
N LEU A 284 -1.00 25.16 29.17
CA LEU A 284 -0.55 23.92 28.51
C LEU A 284 -1.22 22.68 29.12
N LYS A 285 -1.33 22.64 30.45
CA LYS A 285 -2.04 21.59 31.16
C LYS A 285 -3.50 21.54 30.74
N ALA A 286 -4.19 22.68 30.79
CA ALA A 286 -5.60 22.77 30.43
C ALA A 286 -5.85 22.36 28.96
N ALA A 287 -4.95 22.75 28.03
CA ALA A 287 -5.00 22.31 26.63
C ALA A 287 -4.82 20.80 26.49
N THR A 288 -3.88 20.24 27.25
CA THR A 288 -3.62 18.78 27.27
C THR A 288 -4.82 18.01 27.83
N ASP A 289 -5.40 18.47 28.94
CA ASP A 289 -6.55 17.84 29.57
C ASP A 289 -7.79 17.88 28.64
N ARG A 290 -8.03 19.01 27.95
CA ARG A 290 -9.07 19.09 26.91
C ARG A 290 -8.83 18.11 25.77
N PHE A 291 -7.60 17.98 25.33
CA PHE A 291 -7.23 17.02 24.30
C PHE A 291 -7.45 15.57 24.77
N LEU A 292 -6.96 15.21 25.96
CA LEU A 292 -7.11 13.84 26.50
C LEU A 292 -8.59 13.47 26.68
N ASN A 293 -9.43 14.39 27.13
CA ASN A 293 -10.87 14.17 27.25
C ASN A 293 -11.54 13.94 25.88
N ARG A 294 -11.12 14.69 24.84
CA ARG A 294 -11.61 14.44 23.47
C ARG A 294 -11.13 13.10 22.91
N MET A 295 -9.93 12.64 23.32
CA MET A 295 -9.40 11.33 22.89
C MET A 295 -10.23 10.14 23.34
N ASP A 296 -11.02 10.28 24.42
CA ASP A 296 -11.93 9.22 24.84
C ASP A 296 -13.09 8.99 23.87
N GLU A 297 -13.41 9.98 23.04
CA GLU A 297 -14.43 9.91 22.00
C GLU A 297 -13.86 9.53 20.63
N VAL A 298 -12.53 9.57 20.46
CA VAL A 298 -11.86 9.30 19.19
C VAL A 298 -11.69 7.80 18.98
N ARG A 299 -12.33 7.30 17.94
CA ARG A 299 -12.38 5.87 17.64
C ARG A 299 -11.15 5.35 16.86
N PHE A 300 -10.46 6.22 16.10
CA PHE A 300 -9.39 5.82 15.19
C PHE A 300 -8.19 6.76 15.22
N TRP A 301 -7.01 6.19 15.04
CA TRP A 301 -5.72 6.87 15.11
C TRP A 301 -5.60 8.06 14.13
N GLU A 302 -6.18 7.96 12.93
CA GLU A 302 -6.16 9.04 11.93
C GLU A 302 -6.85 10.31 12.44
N PHE A 303 -7.96 10.18 13.17
CA PHE A 303 -8.65 11.31 13.81
C PHE A 303 -7.89 11.81 15.02
N ALA A 304 -7.28 10.92 15.80
CA ALA A 304 -6.41 11.30 16.89
C ALA A 304 -5.23 12.16 16.43
N CYS A 305 -4.67 11.88 15.26
CA CYS A 305 -3.62 12.71 14.65
C CYS A 305 -4.12 14.11 14.26
N ILE A 306 -5.37 14.25 13.82
CA ILE A 306 -5.96 15.56 13.52
C ILE A 306 -6.11 16.39 14.79
N GLU A 307 -6.63 15.79 15.85
CA GLU A 307 -6.77 16.43 17.15
C GLU A 307 -5.40 16.79 17.76
N ALA A 308 -4.39 15.91 17.63
CA ALA A 308 -3.03 16.19 18.05
C ALA A 308 -2.41 17.38 17.31
N ASN A 309 -2.68 17.54 16.01
CA ASN A 309 -2.27 18.72 15.26
C ASN A 309 -2.98 20.00 15.78
N GLY A 310 -4.23 19.90 16.20
CA GLY A 310 -4.96 20.97 16.86
C GLY A 310 -4.30 21.39 18.17
N LEU A 311 -3.97 20.42 19.02
CA LEU A 311 -3.25 20.65 20.27
C LEU A 311 -1.89 21.33 20.06
N MET A 312 -1.13 20.91 19.06
CA MET A 312 0.17 21.52 18.76
C MET A 312 0.05 23.00 18.34
N LYS A 313 -1.02 23.36 17.63
CA LYS A 313 -1.30 24.77 17.31
C LYS A 313 -1.65 25.57 18.58
N GLU A 314 -2.43 24.99 19.45
CA GLU A 314 -2.82 25.59 20.74
C GLU A 314 -1.57 25.80 21.61
N TYR A 315 -0.68 24.82 21.71
CA TYR A 315 0.61 24.93 22.39
C TYR A 315 1.45 26.07 21.83
N TRP A 316 1.54 26.19 20.50
CA TRP A 316 2.27 27.28 19.87
C TRP A 316 1.64 28.66 20.18
N SER A 317 0.32 28.75 20.18
CA SER A 317 -0.40 29.99 20.53
C SER A 317 -0.16 30.39 21.99
N ILE A 318 -0.13 29.44 22.92
CA ILE A 318 0.17 29.68 24.34
C ILE A 318 1.61 30.22 24.50
N ARG A 319 2.57 29.65 23.75
CA ARG A 319 3.95 30.15 23.73
C ARG A 319 4.02 31.59 23.24
N GLU A 320 3.42 31.87 22.08
CA GLU A 320 3.46 33.23 21.50
C GLU A 320 2.76 34.24 22.40
N ASP A 321 1.67 33.89 23.07
CA ASP A 321 0.98 34.72 24.04
C ASP A 321 1.90 35.04 25.23
N ALA A 322 2.54 34.05 25.83
CA ALA A 322 3.46 34.27 26.94
C ALA A 322 4.68 35.15 26.53
N LEU A 323 5.25 34.94 25.33
CA LEU A 323 6.36 35.72 24.83
C LEU A 323 5.96 37.16 24.51
N SER A 324 4.71 37.43 24.14
CA SER A 324 4.20 38.77 23.83
C SER A 324 3.96 39.63 25.07
N LYS A 325 3.93 39.05 26.26
CA LYS A 325 3.68 39.74 27.53
C LYS A 325 4.92 40.40 28.13
N THR A 326 6.11 40.12 27.59
CA THR A 326 7.35 40.74 28.05
C THR A 326 8.20 41.17 26.87
N ASP A 327 8.85 42.35 26.98
CA ASP A 327 9.78 42.88 26.02
C ASP A 327 11.24 42.53 26.38
N ASP A 328 11.48 41.92 27.55
CA ASP A 328 12.82 41.56 28.00
C ASP A 328 13.33 40.30 27.30
N ILE A 329 14.44 40.40 26.60
CA ILE A 329 15.03 39.33 25.78
C ILE A 329 15.47 38.13 26.65
N GLU A 330 15.97 38.40 27.87
CA GLU A 330 16.40 37.32 28.77
C GLU A 330 15.20 36.53 29.30
N THR A 331 14.12 37.22 29.69
CA THR A 331 12.87 36.65 30.10
C THR A 331 12.20 35.85 28.96
N GLN A 332 12.21 36.38 27.74
CA GLN A 332 11.69 35.63 26.55
C GLN A 332 12.49 34.34 26.27
N ALA A 333 13.83 34.39 26.41
CA ALA A 333 14.69 33.23 26.23
C ALA A 333 14.42 32.15 27.31
N ALA A 334 14.27 32.61 28.57
CA ALA A 334 13.94 31.72 29.68
C ALA A 334 12.55 31.07 29.52
N LEU A 335 11.52 31.86 29.15
CA LEU A 335 10.17 31.36 28.87
C LEU A 335 10.18 30.33 27.72
N THR A 336 10.97 30.56 26.66
CA THR A 336 11.12 29.61 25.55
C THR A 336 11.69 28.25 26.05
N SER A 337 12.63 28.29 26.98
CA SER A 337 13.22 27.08 27.58
C SER A 337 12.21 26.36 28.49
N ILE A 338 11.48 27.12 29.30
CA ILE A 338 10.42 26.57 30.18
C ILE A 338 9.32 25.94 29.33
N TYR A 339 8.82 26.64 28.31
CA TYR A 339 7.85 26.11 27.34
C TYR A 339 8.30 24.76 26.79
N THR A 340 9.54 24.67 26.39
CA THR A 340 10.15 23.46 25.85
C THR A 340 10.03 22.28 26.81
N THR A 341 10.36 22.52 28.08
CA THR A 341 10.32 21.50 29.14
C THR A 341 8.88 21.10 29.42
N LEU A 342 7.96 22.05 29.53
CA LEU A 342 6.56 21.83 29.83
C LEU A 342 5.85 21.11 28.67
N SER A 343 6.07 21.57 27.43
CA SER A 343 5.46 20.95 26.25
C SER A 343 5.95 19.50 26.05
N SER A 344 7.20 19.19 26.38
CA SER A 344 7.72 17.84 26.40
C SER A 344 7.04 16.98 27.47
N LYS A 345 6.94 17.49 28.70
CA LYS A 345 6.25 16.83 29.83
C LYS A 345 4.82 16.46 29.48
N TYR A 346 4.06 17.39 28.89
CA TYR A 346 2.67 17.15 28.50
C TYR A 346 2.54 16.28 27.26
N SER A 347 3.46 16.37 26.30
CA SER A 347 3.44 15.52 25.11
C SER A 347 3.61 14.04 25.43
N GLU A 348 4.36 13.69 26.46
CA GLU A 348 4.49 12.30 26.90
C GLU A 348 3.16 11.72 27.43
N GLN A 349 2.30 12.54 28.05
CA GLN A 349 1.02 12.09 28.57
C GLN A 349 0.08 11.63 27.47
N PHE A 350 0.03 12.35 26.34
CA PHE A 350 -0.85 11.96 25.24
C PHE A 350 -0.24 10.94 24.27
N LYS A 351 1.08 10.81 24.21
CA LYS A 351 1.75 9.81 23.39
C LYS A 351 1.30 8.40 23.74
N SER A 352 1.30 8.07 25.01
CA SER A 352 0.79 6.78 25.51
C SER A 352 -0.67 6.54 25.13
N LYS A 353 -1.50 7.59 25.16
CA LYS A 353 -2.91 7.51 24.75
C LYS A 353 -3.06 7.25 23.25
N LEU A 354 -2.28 7.95 22.41
CA LEU A 354 -2.29 7.76 20.95
C LEU A 354 -1.91 6.34 20.55
N GLU A 355 -0.98 5.72 21.25
CA GLU A 355 -0.51 4.35 20.95
C GLU A 355 -1.58 3.29 21.22
N THR A 356 -2.60 3.59 22.04
CA THR A 356 -3.71 2.68 22.35
C THR A 356 -4.86 2.73 21.34
N ILE A 357 -4.90 3.74 20.47
CA ILE A 357 -6.00 3.95 19.52
C ILE A 357 -5.76 3.14 18.25
N PRO A 358 -6.70 2.27 17.83
CA PRO A 358 -6.54 1.45 16.64
C PRO A 358 -6.54 2.29 15.37
N LYS A 359 -5.83 1.83 14.34
CA LYS A 359 -5.88 2.45 13.02
C LYS A 359 -7.16 2.07 12.29
N LEU A 360 -7.69 3.01 11.51
CA LEU A 360 -8.87 2.79 10.68
C LEU A 360 -8.70 1.58 9.74
N SER A 361 -7.49 1.42 9.18
CA SER A 361 -7.14 0.31 8.29
C SER A 361 -7.08 -1.07 8.95
N GLU A 362 -7.01 -1.13 10.28
CA GLU A 362 -6.93 -2.37 11.06
C GLU A 362 -8.30 -2.76 11.64
N SER A 363 -9.32 -1.90 11.47
CA SER A 363 -10.67 -2.10 12.01
C SER A 363 -11.55 -2.91 11.05
N ARG A 364 -12.41 -3.77 11.62
CA ARG A 364 -13.46 -4.49 10.86
C ARG A 364 -14.72 -3.63 10.78
N LEU A 365 -14.72 -2.66 9.87
CA LEU A 365 -15.85 -1.78 9.63
C LEU A 365 -16.70 -2.28 8.46
N SER A 366 -18.00 -2.00 8.48
CA SER A 366 -18.86 -2.11 7.30
C SER A 366 -18.46 -1.08 6.23
N ASN A 367 -18.87 -1.31 4.99
CA ASN A 367 -18.59 -0.38 3.89
C ASN A 367 -19.18 1.01 4.12
N GLU A 368 -20.33 1.10 4.79
CA GLU A 368 -20.98 2.37 5.12
C GLU A 368 -20.18 3.16 6.17
N GLU A 369 -19.76 2.49 7.23
CA GLU A 369 -18.94 3.09 8.29
C GLU A 369 -17.56 3.51 7.72
N TRP A 370 -16.94 2.68 6.87
CA TRP A 370 -15.68 3.02 6.23
C TRP A 370 -15.79 4.29 5.36
N ASN A 371 -16.83 4.37 4.53
CA ASN A 371 -17.05 5.52 3.64
C ASN A 371 -17.36 6.79 4.46
N PHE A 372 -18.09 6.68 5.55
CA PHE A 372 -18.37 7.79 6.46
C PHE A 372 -17.08 8.35 7.07
N TYR A 373 -16.26 7.51 7.71
CA TYR A 373 -15.02 7.96 8.34
C TYR A 373 -13.99 8.44 7.31
N TYR A 374 -13.90 7.78 6.16
CA TYR A 374 -13.02 8.19 5.08
C TYR A 374 -13.41 9.54 4.47
N GLY A 375 -14.70 9.80 4.35
CA GLY A 375 -15.24 11.10 3.91
C GLY A 375 -14.81 12.22 4.86
N LEU A 376 -14.95 12.02 6.18
CA LEU A 376 -14.52 12.98 7.19
C LEU A 376 -13.02 13.30 7.13
N LEU A 377 -12.17 12.30 6.83
CA LEU A 377 -10.73 12.51 6.68
C LEU A 377 -10.35 13.26 5.40
N LYS A 378 -11.13 13.07 4.32
CA LYS A 378 -10.86 13.68 3.01
C LYS A 378 -11.02 15.20 3.04
N ASP A 379 -11.96 15.71 3.84
CA ASP A 379 -12.26 17.14 3.93
C ASP A 379 -11.29 17.91 4.84
N GLN A 380 -10.40 17.22 5.55
CA GLN A 380 -9.40 17.82 6.43
C GLN A 380 -8.14 18.21 5.64
N LYS A 381 -7.89 19.51 5.47
CA LYS A 381 -6.63 20.00 4.87
C LYS A 381 -5.47 19.73 5.83
N PRO A 382 -4.35 19.16 5.37
CA PRO A 382 -3.14 19.03 6.21
C PRO A 382 -2.63 20.42 6.59
N TYR A 383 -2.34 20.61 7.87
CA TYR A 383 -1.72 21.85 8.37
C TYR A 383 -0.33 22.01 7.77
N ARG A 384 -0.07 23.16 7.12
CA ARG A 384 1.25 23.59 6.66
C ARG A 384 1.67 24.80 7.49
N PRO A 385 2.67 24.66 8.40
CA PRO A 385 3.06 25.75 9.33
C PRO A 385 3.72 26.97 8.67
N TYR A 386 3.91 26.99 7.34
CA TYR A 386 4.70 27.99 6.62
C TYR A 386 3.97 28.65 5.42
N GLU A 387 2.65 28.56 5.33
CA GLU A 387 1.89 29.39 4.37
C GLU A 387 1.35 30.63 5.11
N LYS A 388 2.15 31.73 5.10
CA LYS A 388 1.69 33.11 5.24
C LYS A 388 1.64 33.74 3.88
#